data_9a4e03623a3f2ada4d5ec942e054fd7d
#
_entry.id   9a4e03623a3f2ada4d5ec942e054fd7d
#
_cell.length_a   1.000
_cell.length_b   1.000
_cell.length_c   1.000
_cell.angle_alpha   90.00
_cell.angle_beta   90.00
_cell.angle_gamma   90.00
#
_symmetry.space_group_name_H-M   'P 1'
#
loop_
_entity.id
_entity.type
_entity.pdbx_description
1 polymer ?
#
loop_
_entity_poly.entity_id
_entity_poly.type
_entity_poly.pdbx_seq_one_letter_code
_entity_poly.pdbx_strand_id
1 'polypeptide(L)'
;MQRAPFQARIDGCRGDKSFNDAAAAGLDKAKKVLKVTFREVSATAGGAASERETKLRLLAQAGYNPVIAVGFLYADAVKVVAAEFPSTKFAIIDDASIALPNVASLVFAEEQGSFLAGVAAAKASKSGKIGYIGGVRIPLLLKFEAGFVAGVKATK
;
A
#
# COMPACT_ATOMS: atom_id res chain seq x y z
N MET A 1 -11.36 -4.40 -29.41
CA MET A 1 -10.16 -4.40 -28.54
C MET A 1 -10.62 -4.79 -27.13
N GLN A 2 -10.44 -6.07 -26.76
CA GLN A 2 -10.78 -6.53 -25.41
C GLN A 2 -9.80 -5.86 -24.43
N ARG A 3 -10.33 -5.03 -23.50
CA ARG A 3 -9.51 -4.49 -22.41
C ARG A 3 -9.08 -5.67 -21.52
N ALA A 4 -7.78 -5.82 -21.32
CA ALA A 4 -7.25 -6.82 -20.39
C ALA A 4 -7.92 -6.63 -19.02
N PRO A 5 -8.26 -7.72 -18.33
CA PRO A 5 -8.89 -7.62 -17.01
C PRO A 5 -7.94 -6.96 -16.01
N PHE A 6 -8.46 -5.95 -15.32
CA PHE A 6 -7.76 -5.21 -14.28
C PHE A 6 -7.70 -6.02 -12.98
N GLN A 7 -6.55 -6.07 -12.31
CA GLN A 7 -6.46 -6.77 -11.01
C GLN A 7 -5.78 -5.96 -9.94
N ALA A 8 -6.41 -5.92 -8.79
CA ALA A 8 -5.79 -5.48 -7.56
C ALA A 8 -5.68 -6.63 -6.57
N ARG A 9 -4.66 -6.57 -5.76
CA ARG A 9 -4.44 -7.47 -4.65
C ARG A 9 -4.40 -6.69 -3.34
N ILE A 10 -5.10 -7.20 -2.32
CA ILE A 10 -5.13 -6.65 -0.98
C ILE A 10 -4.38 -7.61 -0.06
N ASP A 11 -3.39 -7.12 0.69
CA ASP A 11 -2.74 -7.89 1.75
C ASP A 11 -3.55 -7.71 3.03
N GLY A 12 -4.32 -8.71 3.35
CA GLY A 12 -5.31 -8.69 4.41
C GLY A 12 -6.72 -8.86 3.88
N CYS A 13 -7.61 -9.33 4.72
CA CYS A 13 -9.01 -9.50 4.35
C CYS A 13 -9.73 -8.16 4.33
N ARG A 14 -10.73 -8.01 3.45
CA ARG A 14 -11.73 -6.94 3.60
C ARG A 14 -12.30 -6.97 5.03
N GLY A 15 -12.67 -5.83 5.54
CA GLY A 15 -13.28 -5.70 6.87
C GLY A 15 -12.38 -5.04 7.92
N ASP A 16 -11.20 -4.53 7.51
CA ASP A 16 -10.32 -3.75 8.40
C ASP A 16 -10.84 -2.33 8.66
N LYS A 17 -11.89 -1.90 7.95
CA LYS A 17 -12.49 -0.55 7.99
C LYS A 17 -11.46 0.57 7.79
N SER A 18 -10.38 0.28 7.07
CA SER A 18 -9.22 1.13 6.92
C SER A 18 -8.58 0.95 5.54
N PHE A 19 -7.31 0.64 5.49
CA PHE A 19 -6.44 0.60 4.34
C PHE A 19 -6.88 -0.40 3.25
N ASN A 20 -7.18 -1.64 3.64
CA ASN A 20 -7.60 -2.66 2.69
C ASN A 20 -9.01 -2.39 2.15
N ASP A 21 -9.94 -1.96 3.01
CA ASP A 21 -11.29 -1.60 2.57
C ASP A 21 -11.30 -0.38 1.65
N ALA A 22 -10.40 0.59 1.86
CA ALA A 22 -10.24 1.73 0.96
C ALA A 22 -9.77 1.30 -0.44
N ALA A 23 -8.79 0.38 -0.50
CA ALA A 23 -8.32 -0.19 -1.77
C ALA A 23 -9.44 -0.99 -2.48
N ALA A 24 -10.19 -1.79 -1.74
CA ALA A 24 -11.33 -2.54 -2.25
C ALA A 24 -12.44 -1.62 -2.80
N ALA A 25 -12.75 -0.53 -2.09
CA ALA A 25 -13.70 0.49 -2.57
C ALA A 25 -13.24 1.14 -3.88
N GLY A 26 -11.93 1.35 -4.04
CA GLY A 26 -11.33 1.83 -5.28
C GLY A 26 -11.59 0.88 -6.45
N LEU A 27 -11.44 -0.43 -6.23
CA LEU A 27 -11.74 -1.46 -7.23
C LEU A 27 -13.24 -1.49 -7.61
N ASP A 28 -14.10 -1.46 -6.61
CA ASP A 28 -15.54 -1.45 -6.83
C ASP A 28 -15.98 -0.21 -7.63
N LYS A 29 -15.36 0.94 -7.35
CA LYS A 29 -15.55 2.17 -8.13
C LYS A 29 -15.04 2.01 -9.56
N ALA A 30 -13.84 1.45 -9.76
CA ALA A 30 -13.28 1.21 -11.09
C ALA A 30 -14.18 0.28 -11.92
N LYS A 31 -14.72 -0.78 -11.32
CA LYS A 31 -15.69 -1.67 -11.96
C LYS A 31 -16.93 -0.91 -12.45
N LYS A 32 -17.47 -0.04 -11.61
CA LYS A 32 -18.68 0.73 -11.95
C LYS A 32 -18.43 1.78 -13.03
N VAL A 33 -17.34 2.54 -12.91
CA VAL A 33 -17.06 3.70 -13.76
C VAL A 33 -16.37 3.31 -15.05
N LEU A 34 -15.35 2.46 -14.96
CA LEU A 34 -14.51 2.08 -16.10
C LEU A 34 -14.96 0.79 -16.79
N LYS A 35 -15.98 0.11 -16.23
CA LYS A 35 -16.50 -1.17 -16.74
C LYS A 35 -15.42 -2.24 -16.91
N VAL A 36 -14.44 -2.24 -16.03
CA VAL A 36 -13.36 -3.25 -15.98
C VAL A 36 -13.79 -4.45 -15.16
N THR A 37 -13.23 -5.61 -15.46
CA THR A 37 -13.33 -6.79 -14.62
C THR A 37 -12.09 -6.88 -13.74
N PHE A 38 -12.22 -7.39 -12.53
CA PHE A 38 -11.10 -7.63 -11.66
C PHE A 38 -11.22 -8.95 -10.89
N ARG A 39 -10.11 -9.43 -10.41
CA ARG A 39 -10.02 -10.55 -9.47
C ARG A 39 -9.23 -10.07 -8.26
N GLU A 40 -9.74 -10.32 -7.09
CA GLU A 40 -9.12 -10.04 -5.81
C GLU A 40 -8.52 -11.33 -5.25
N VAL A 41 -7.28 -11.26 -4.77
CA VAL A 41 -6.56 -12.40 -4.18
C VAL A 41 -5.87 -11.89 -2.93
N SER A 42 -6.07 -12.53 -1.79
CA SER A 42 -5.42 -12.18 -0.51
C SER A 42 -4.30 -13.15 -0.19
N ALA A 43 -3.19 -12.66 0.39
CA ALA A 43 -2.22 -13.50 1.07
C ALA A 43 -2.73 -13.87 2.45
N THR A 44 -2.21 -14.94 3.01
CA THR A 44 -2.42 -15.30 4.39
C THR A 44 -1.79 -14.23 5.29
N ALA A 45 -2.53 -13.72 6.26
CA ALA A 45 -2.00 -12.78 7.24
C ALA A 45 -0.79 -13.41 7.96
N GLY A 46 0.34 -12.71 7.97
CA GLY A 46 1.60 -13.28 8.50
C GLY A 46 2.24 -14.38 7.64
N GLY A 47 1.69 -14.67 6.46
CA GLY A 47 2.20 -15.70 5.55
C GLY A 47 3.59 -15.37 4.99
N ALA A 48 4.27 -16.42 4.49
CA ALA A 48 5.62 -16.32 3.92
C ALA A 48 5.70 -15.36 2.72
N ALA A 49 6.84 -14.70 2.54
CA ALA A 49 7.10 -13.84 1.38
C ALA A 49 6.92 -14.59 0.04
N SER A 50 7.32 -15.85 -0.03
CA SER A 50 7.17 -16.72 -1.19
C SER A 50 5.71 -16.93 -1.62
N GLU A 51 4.76 -16.87 -0.69
CA GLU A 51 3.33 -16.92 -1.02
C GLU A 51 2.92 -15.69 -1.84
N ARG A 52 3.43 -14.50 -1.47
CA ARG A 52 3.16 -13.26 -2.19
C ARG A 52 3.70 -13.33 -3.62
N GLU A 53 4.93 -13.80 -3.80
CA GLU A 53 5.51 -13.98 -5.14
C GLU A 53 4.68 -14.96 -5.97
N THR A 54 4.35 -16.13 -5.43
CA THR A 54 3.56 -17.15 -6.13
C THR A 54 2.23 -16.58 -6.62
N LYS A 55 1.53 -15.84 -5.76
CA LYS A 55 0.24 -15.27 -6.12
C LYS A 55 0.35 -14.14 -7.17
N LEU A 56 1.35 -13.27 -7.07
CA LEU A 56 1.62 -12.25 -8.10
C LEU A 56 1.97 -12.90 -9.44
N ARG A 57 2.82 -13.93 -9.43
CA ARG A 57 3.23 -14.67 -10.63
C ARG A 57 2.03 -15.34 -11.31
N LEU A 58 1.16 -15.99 -10.55
CA LEU A 58 -0.07 -16.59 -11.08
C LEU A 58 -0.98 -15.55 -11.76
N LEU A 59 -1.05 -14.34 -11.21
CA LEU A 59 -1.82 -13.26 -11.81
C LEU A 59 -1.22 -12.79 -13.13
N ALA A 60 0.09 -12.55 -13.17
CA ALA A 60 0.79 -12.15 -14.38
C ALA A 60 0.70 -13.22 -15.46
N GLN A 61 0.89 -14.50 -15.11
CA GLN A 61 0.73 -15.65 -16.02
C GLN A 61 -0.69 -15.78 -16.59
N ALA A 62 -1.71 -15.47 -15.78
CA ALA A 62 -3.10 -15.46 -16.22
C ALA A 62 -3.46 -14.25 -17.11
N GLY A 63 -2.50 -13.38 -17.43
CA GLY A 63 -2.65 -12.26 -18.35
C GLY A 63 -3.31 -11.02 -17.72
N TYR A 64 -3.34 -10.94 -16.41
CA TYR A 64 -3.88 -9.74 -15.76
C TYR A 64 -2.91 -8.56 -15.88
N ASN A 65 -3.45 -7.42 -16.31
CA ASN A 65 -2.67 -6.22 -16.57
C ASN A 65 -3.55 -4.96 -16.43
N PRO A 66 -3.28 -4.06 -15.48
CA PRO A 66 -2.21 -4.11 -14.48
C PRO A 66 -2.47 -5.08 -13.32
N VAL A 67 -1.40 -5.45 -12.61
CA VAL A 67 -1.43 -6.12 -11.31
C VAL A 67 -1.12 -5.09 -10.22
N ILE A 68 -2.01 -4.93 -9.23
CA ILE A 68 -1.84 -3.95 -8.16
C ILE A 68 -1.61 -4.68 -6.84
N ALA A 69 -0.48 -4.41 -6.21
CA ALA A 69 -0.15 -4.88 -4.88
C ALA A 69 -0.48 -3.79 -3.84
N VAL A 70 -1.14 -4.15 -2.75
CA VAL A 70 -1.55 -3.22 -1.71
C VAL A 70 -0.75 -3.49 -0.43
N GLY A 71 0.12 -2.52 -0.09
CA GLY A 71 0.96 -2.56 1.09
C GLY A 71 2.43 -2.87 0.80
N PHE A 72 3.31 -2.24 1.58
CA PHE A 72 4.77 -2.32 1.45
C PHE A 72 5.34 -3.74 1.61
N LEU A 73 4.62 -4.64 2.29
CA LEU A 73 5.04 -6.04 2.44
C LEU A 73 5.12 -6.82 1.10
N TYR A 74 4.62 -6.24 0.03
CA TYR A 74 4.73 -6.79 -1.32
C TYR A 74 5.97 -6.32 -2.08
N ALA A 75 6.77 -5.38 -1.55
CA ALA A 75 7.85 -4.74 -2.29
C ALA A 75 8.82 -5.76 -2.91
N ASP A 76 9.34 -6.68 -2.12
CA ASP A 76 10.27 -7.72 -2.61
C ASP A 76 9.60 -8.63 -3.67
N ALA A 77 8.37 -9.06 -3.41
CA ALA A 77 7.64 -9.92 -4.34
C ALA A 77 7.32 -9.22 -5.66
N VAL A 78 6.94 -7.94 -5.62
CA VAL A 78 6.70 -7.14 -6.84
C VAL A 78 8.01 -6.95 -7.61
N LYS A 79 9.12 -6.65 -6.92
CA LYS A 79 10.43 -6.48 -7.56
C LYS A 79 10.86 -7.73 -8.34
N VAL A 80 10.70 -8.92 -7.75
CA VAL A 80 11.05 -10.20 -8.38
C VAL A 80 10.11 -10.47 -9.56
N VAL A 81 8.80 -10.46 -9.32
CA VAL A 81 7.82 -10.86 -10.34
C VAL A 81 7.72 -9.85 -11.49
N ALA A 82 7.85 -8.56 -11.23
CA ALA A 82 7.83 -7.55 -12.28
C ALA A 82 9.04 -7.66 -13.22
N ALA A 83 10.20 -8.09 -12.73
CA ALA A 83 11.37 -8.38 -13.55
C ALA A 83 11.16 -9.60 -14.46
N GLU A 84 10.44 -10.62 -13.98
CA GLU A 84 10.08 -11.81 -14.76
C GLU A 84 9.04 -11.51 -15.87
N PHE A 85 8.18 -10.49 -15.66
CA PHE A 85 7.08 -10.15 -16.59
C PHE A 85 7.18 -8.69 -17.07
N PRO A 86 8.15 -8.34 -17.90
CA PRO A 86 8.41 -6.95 -18.30
C PRO A 86 7.28 -6.30 -19.13
N SER A 87 6.43 -7.10 -19.76
CA SER A 87 5.25 -6.63 -20.51
C SER A 87 4.02 -6.36 -19.62
N THR A 88 3.99 -6.92 -18.41
CA THR A 88 2.91 -6.69 -17.44
C THR A 88 3.20 -5.43 -16.64
N LYS A 89 2.21 -4.56 -16.50
CA LYS A 89 2.29 -3.38 -15.66
C LYS A 89 1.92 -3.74 -14.23
N PHE A 90 2.71 -3.26 -13.28
CA PHE A 90 2.49 -3.43 -11.86
C PHE A 90 2.31 -2.07 -11.21
N ALA A 91 1.57 -2.04 -10.12
CA ALA A 91 1.55 -0.92 -9.20
C ALA A 91 1.67 -1.44 -7.77
N ILE A 92 2.34 -0.67 -6.91
CA ILE A 92 2.43 -0.97 -5.49
C ILE A 92 1.97 0.25 -4.69
N ILE A 93 1.15 0.02 -3.67
CA ILE A 93 0.69 1.06 -2.74
C ILE A 93 1.54 1.00 -1.48
N ASP A 94 1.95 2.16 -0.98
CA ASP A 94 2.78 2.34 0.22
C ASP A 94 4.23 1.87 0.09
N ASP A 95 4.79 1.85 -1.11
CA ASP A 95 6.22 1.59 -1.30
C ASP A 95 6.77 2.37 -2.51
N ALA A 96 7.97 2.92 -2.37
CA ALA A 96 8.69 3.64 -3.42
C ALA A 96 10.09 3.07 -3.68
N SER A 97 10.39 1.87 -3.19
CA SER A 97 11.74 1.28 -3.27
C SER A 97 12.04 0.61 -4.62
N ILE A 98 11.03 0.42 -5.48
CA ILE A 98 11.16 -0.36 -6.72
C ILE A 98 11.37 0.56 -7.91
N ALA A 99 12.55 0.50 -8.51
CA ALA A 99 12.92 1.25 -9.72
C ALA A 99 12.88 0.34 -10.95
N LEU A 100 11.70 -0.10 -11.38
CA LEU A 100 11.50 -0.88 -12.60
C LEU A 100 10.55 -0.13 -13.56
N PRO A 101 10.78 -0.19 -14.90
CA PRO A 101 10.03 0.61 -15.88
C PRO A 101 8.57 0.17 -16.02
N ASN A 102 8.22 -1.00 -15.52
CA ASN A 102 6.86 -1.55 -15.53
C ASN A 102 6.20 -1.52 -14.15
N VAL A 103 6.78 -0.85 -13.14
CA VAL A 103 6.21 -0.70 -11.80
C VAL A 103 5.93 0.77 -11.51
N ALA A 104 4.70 1.06 -11.09
CA ALA A 104 4.30 2.36 -10.57
C ALA A 104 4.17 2.29 -9.04
N SER A 105 4.90 3.15 -8.34
CA SER A 105 4.80 3.33 -6.88
C SER A 105 3.76 4.39 -6.56
N LEU A 106 2.80 4.04 -5.70
CA LEU A 106 1.71 4.91 -5.25
C LEU A 106 1.92 5.18 -3.76
N VAL A 107 2.37 6.39 -3.44
CA VAL A 107 2.70 6.84 -2.09
C VAL A 107 1.86 8.04 -1.69
N PHE A 108 1.82 8.33 -0.40
CA PHE A 108 1.06 9.42 0.19
C PHE A 108 1.99 10.41 0.88
N ALA A 109 1.43 11.56 1.29
CA ALA A 109 2.11 12.54 2.12
C ALA A 109 1.86 12.20 3.61
N GLU A 110 2.38 11.07 4.06
CA GLU A 110 2.14 10.48 5.38
C GLU A 110 2.57 11.44 6.50
N GLU A 111 3.68 12.16 6.27
CA GLU A 111 4.21 13.16 7.19
C GLU A 111 3.23 14.30 7.44
N GLN A 112 2.41 14.68 6.47
CA GLN A 112 1.44 15.78 6.63
C GLN A 112 0.28 15.37 7.53
N GLY A 113 -0.30 14.17 7.28
CA GLY A 113 -1.36 13.63 8.14
C GLY A 113 -0.86 13.38 9.56
N SER A 114 0.35 12.86 9.69
CA SER A 114 0.97 12.58 10.98
C SER A 114 1.34 13.86 11.74
N PHE A 115 1.70 14.95 11.04
CA PHE A 115 1.89 16.26 11.64
C PHE A 115 0.62 16.74 12.35
N LEU A 116 -0.52 16.65 11.69
CA LEU A 116 -1.80 17.05 12.31
C LEU A 116 -2.14 16.20 13.53
N ALA A 117 -1.84 14.91 13.50
CA ALA A 117 -1.99 14.04 14.66
C ALA A 117 -1.07 14.44 15.82
N GLY A 118 0.18 14.85 15.52
CA GLY A 118 1.12 15.39 16.50
C GLY A 118 0.63 16.68 17.16
N VAL A 119 0.08 17.61 16.37
CA VAL A 119 -0.56 18.84 16.87
C VAL A 119 -1.73 18.52 17.80
N ALA A 120 -2.61 17.59 17.39
CA ALA A 120 -3.75 17.18 18.20
C ALA A 120 -3.31 16.55 19.53
N ALA A 121 -2.32 15.65 19.49
CA ALA A 121 -1.76 15.01 20.68
C ALA A 121 -1.14 16.03 21.63
N ALA A 122 -0.41 17.01 21.11
CA ALA A 122 0.21 18.06 21.92
C ALA A 122 -0.83 18.95 22.62
N LYS A 123 -1.91 19.31 21.93
CA LYS A 123 -3.02 20.08 22.50
C LYS A 123 -3.82 19.28 23.54
N ALA A 124 -4.00 18.00 23.34
CA ALA A 124 -4.77 17.14 24.25
C ALA A 124 -3.97 16.73 25.50
N SER A 125 -2.65 16.69 25.46
CA SER A 125 -1.80 16.21 26.55
C SER A 125 -1.80 17.17 27.74
N LYS A 126 -2.31 16.71 28.88
CA LYS A 126 -2.30 17.44 30.15
C LYS A 126 -0.91 17.43 30.82
N SER A 127 -0.16 16.33 30.68
CA SER A 127 1.18 16.18 31.28
C SER A 127 2.30 16.80 30.45
N GLY A 128 2.04 17.10 29.19
CA GLY A 128 3.07 17.51 28.24
C GLY A 128 3.96 16.37 27.74
N LYS A 129 3.78 15.15 28.24
CA LYS A 129 4.50 13.96 27.79
C LYS A 129 3.70 13.29 26.69
N ILE A 130 4.34 13.04 25.54
CA ILE A 130 3.73 12.45 24.36
C ILE A 130 4.69 11.40 23.82
N GLY A 131 4.17 10.23 23.52
CA GLY A 131 4.92 9.12 22.92
C GLY A 131 4.41 8.81 21.52
N TYR A 132 5.28 8.23 20.70
CA TYR A 132 4.97 7.67 19.39
C TYR A 132 5.35 6.19 19.38
N ILE A 133 4.47 5.34 18.88
CA ILE A 133 4.72 3.92 18.70
C ILE A 133 4.54 3.60 17.22
N GLY A 134 5.65 3.27 16.54
CA GLY A 134 5.66 2.77 15.18
C GLY A 134 5.70 1.24 15.13
N GLY A 135 5.22 0.63 14.05
CA GLY A 135 5.19 -0.82 13.88
C GLY A 135 6.59 -1.39 13.58
N VAL A 136 7.27 -0.86 12.58
CA VAL A 136 8.58 -1.31 12.12
C VAL A 136 9.41 -0.12 11.64
N ARG A 137 10.74 -0.19 11.78
CA ARG A 137 11.63 0.93 11.41
C ARG A 137 12.03 0.84 9.93
N ILE A 138 11.18 1.35 9.06
CA ILE A 138 11.39 1.45 7.61
C ILE A 138 11.15 2.90 7.15
N PRO A 139 11.64 3.32 5.96
CA PRO A 139 11.50 4.70 5.46
C PRO A 139 10.07 5.24 5.51
N LEU A 140 9.08 4.43 5.16
CA LEU A 140 7.66 4.79 5.24
C LEU A 140 7.27 5.21 6.67
N LEU A 141 7.57 4.36 7.67
CA LEU A 141 7.19 4.63 9.07
C LEU A 141 7.99 5.80 9.67
N LEU A 142 9.21 6.04 9.19
CA LEU A 142 10.01 7.21 9.60
C LEU A 142 9.38 8.53 9.14
N LYS A 143 8.66 8.57 8.01
CA LYS A 143 7.88 9.74 7.60
C LYS A 143 6.75 10.05 8.59
N PHE A 144 5.99 9.03 9.01
CA PHE A 144 4.97 9.19 10.04
C PHE A 144 5.57 9.73 11.33
N GLU A 145 6.68 9.15 11.81
CA GLU A 145 7.36 9.58 13.02
C GLU A 145 7.81 11.04 12.91
N ALA A 146 8.49 11.39 11.82
CA ALA A 146 9.00 12.74 11.57
C ALA A 146 7.86 13.78 11.56
N GLY A 147 6.77 13.50 10.85
CA GLY A 147 5.59 14.35 10.82
C GLY A 147 4.99 14.53 12.21
N PHE A 148 4.79 13.45 12.95
CA PHE A 148 4.23 13.50 14.31
C PHE A 148 5.08 14.34 15.25
N VAL A 149 6.39 14.09 15.27
CA VAL A 149 7.34 14.85 16.10
C VAL A 149 7.34 16.34 15.74
N ALA A 150 7.32 16.67 14.44
CA ALA A 150 7.25 18.05 13.99
C ALA A 150 5.95 18.74 14.45
N GLY A 151 4.81 18.05 14.35
CA GLY A 151 3.52 18.57 14.82
C GLY A 151 3.50 18.84 16.33
N VAL A 152 4.06 17.92 17.13
CA VAL A 152 4.21 18.12 18.58
C VAL A 152 5.07 19.33 18.87
N LYS A 153 6.26 19.46 18.22
CA LYS A 153 7.19 20.59 18.43
C LYS A 153 6.62 21.93 17.99
N ALA A 154 5.81 21.96 16.94
CA ALA A 154 5.19 23.20 16.45
C ALA A 154 4.08 23.73 17.38
N THR A 155 3.62 22.93 18.33
CA THR A 155 2.50 23.26 19.22
C THR A 155 2.96 23.66 20.63
N LYS A 156 4.20 23.36 20.99
CA LYS A 156 4.75 23.58 22.33
C LYS A 156 5.94 24.56 22.34
#